data_ac8eaf8a98645ea1ab89bf68d14adefb
#
_entry.id   ac8eaf8a98645ea1ab89bf68d14adefb
#
_cell.length_a   1.000
_cell.length_b   1.000
_cell.length_c   1.000
_cell.angle_alpha   90.00
_cell.angle_beta   90.00
_cell.angle_gamma   90.00
#
_symmetry.space_group_name_H-M   'P 1'
#
loop_
_entity.id
_entity.type
_entity.pdbx_description
1 polymer ?
#
loop_
_entity_poly.entity_id
_entity_poly.type
_entity_poly.pdbx_seq_one_letter_code
_entity_poly.pdbx_strand_id
1 'polypeptide(L)'
;MTLSSMIVNWAGDSTVLVALIVGLVCLIMGMGLPTTAAYVLVAAVLAPALTAVGVAPLSAHLFVFYFATLSVITPPVCVAVFVGSGIADTNWLPAAGEAVRLAAVTYVVPFLLLLYPGMTMQGGALDIVEAVFAGLALVVAIPALLSGARFTGHRVADPA
;
A
#
# COMPACT_ATOMS: atom_id res chain seq x y z
N MET A 1 12.12 -24.21 -7.42
CA MET A 1 11.08 -23.21 -7.77
C MET A 1 11.26 -21.99 -6.87
N THR A 2 11.36 -20.81 -7.45
CA THR A 2 11.45 -19.55 -6.68
C THR A 2 10.06 -19.11 -6.27
N LEU A 3 9.94 -18.33 -5.18
CA LEU A 3 8.65 -17.80 -4.72
C LEU A 3 7.95 -17.00 -5.83
N SER A 4 8.71 -16.24 -6.61
CA SER A 4 8.21 -15.51 -7.78
C SER A 4 7.52 -16.43 -8.80
N SER A 5 8.15 -17.56 -9.17
CA SER A 5 7.56 -18.50 -10.12
C SER A 5 6.30 -19.20 -9.59
N MET A 6 6.24 -19.42 -8.28
CA MET A 6 5.01 -19.95 -7.65
C MET A 6 3.86 -18.96 -7.72
N ILE A 7 4.12 -17.68 -7.44
CA ILE A 7 3.11 -16.62 -7.51
C ILE A 7 2.54 -16.51 -8.92
N VAL A 8 3.40 -16.47 -9.93
CA VAL A 8 2.97 -16.37 -11.34
C VAL A 8 2.18 -17.60 -11.76
N ASN A 9 2.61 -18.81 -11.37
CA ASN A 9 1.88 -20.04 -11.69
C ASN A 9 0.48 -20.10 -11.03
N TRP A 10 0.33 -19.54 -9.84
CA TRP A 10 -0.96 -19.52 -9.13
C TRP A 10 -1.90 -18.43 -9.63
N ALA A 11 -1.34 -17.27 -9.97
CA ALA A 11 -2.11 -16.12 -10.41
C ALA A 11 -2.40 -16.13 -11.92
N GLY A 12 -1.72 -16.96 -12.68
CA GLY A 12 -1.79 -16.94 -14.14
C GLY A 12 -1.27 -15.61 -14.71
N ASP A 13 -1.75 -15.23 -15.89
CA ASP A 13 -1.32 -14.00 -16.58
C ASP A 13 -2.02 -12.73 -16.08
N SER A 14 -2.78 -12.80 -14.96
CA SER A 14 -3.49 -11.64 -14.42
C SER A 14 -2.56 -10.76 -13.59
N THR A 15 -2.13 -9.64 -14.16
CA THR A 15 -1.29 -8.63 -13.49
C THR A 15 -1.88 -8.16 -12.15
N VAL A 16 -3.21 -7.97 -12.08
CA VAL A 16 -3.89 -7.52 -10.86
C VAL A 16 -3.81 -8.58 -9.76
N LEU A 17 -3.99 -9.86 -10.11
CA LEU A 17 -3.94 -10.94 -9.12
C LEU A 17 -2.50 -11.16 -8.62
N VAL A 18 -1.50 -11.11 -9.52
CA VAL A 18 -0.09 -11.13 -9.13
C VAL A 18 0.23 -9.96 -8.19
N ALA A 19 -0.23 -8.74 -8.52
CA ALA A 19 0.01 -7.56 -7.69
C ALA A 19 -0.63 -7.69 -6.30
N LEU A 20 -1.85 -8.22 -6.19
CA LEU A 20 -2.52 -8.45 -4.91
C LEU A 20 -1.73 -9.44 -4.03
N ILE A 21 -1.29 -10.55 -4.61
CA ILE A 21 -0.51 -11.57 -3.89
C ILE A 21 0.85 -10.98 -3.47
N VAL A 22 1.55 -10.30 -4.38
CA VAL A 22 2.83 -9.63 -4.10
C VAL A 22 2.66 -8.59 -3.00
N GLY A 23 1.63 -7.72 -3.08
CA GLY A 23 1.35 -6.71 -2.06
C GLY A 23 1.11 -7.32 -0.68
N LEU A 24 0.32 -8.39 -0.60
CA LEU A 24 0.06 -9.11 0.65
C LEU A 24 1.34 -9.73 1.24
N VAL A 25 2.13 -10.38 0.39
CA VAL A 25 3.41 -10.99 0.83
C VAL A 25 4.39 -9.90 1.26
N CYS A 26 4.45 -8.74 0.55
CA CYS A 26 5.26 -7.59 0.94
C CYS A 26 4.89 -7.08 2.34
N LEU A 27 3.60 -6.94 2.64
CA LEU A 27 3.14 -6.52 3.97
C LEU A 27 3.61 -7.49 5.04
N ILE A 28 3.43 -8.79 4.83
CA ILE A 28 3.81 -9.83 5.80
C ILE A 28 5.33 -9.87 6.00
N MET A 29 6.10 -9.90 4.92
CA MET A 29 7.58 -9.98 4.99
C MET A 29 8.21 -8.70 5.51
N GLY A 30 7.58 -7.54 5.32
CA GLY A 30 8.08 -6.25 5.80
C GLY A 30 7.80 -5.97 7.27
N MET A 31 6.93 -6.74 7.92
CA MET A 31 6.54 -6.51 9.31
C MET A 31 7.72 -6.66 10.26
N GLY A 32 7.94 -5.63 11.08
CA GLY A 32 8.99 -5.65 12.10
C GLY A 32 10.41 -5.41 11.59
N LEU A 33 10.59 -5.14 10.32
CA LEU A 33 11.89 -4.80 9.72
C LEU A 33 12.01 -3.28 9.50
N PRO A 34 13.24 -2.72 9.58
CA PRO A 34 13.50 -1.37 9.06
C PRO A 34 13.13 -1.30 7.57
N THR A 35 12.52 -0.19 7.14
CA THR A 35 11.95 -0.03 5.78
C THR A 35 12.94 -0.37 4.67
N THR A 36 14.21 0.06 4.81
CA THR A 36 15.26 -0.23 3.82
C THR A 36 15.58 -1.72 3.73
N ALA A 37 15.69 -2.40 4.88
CA ALA A 37 15.94 -3.83 4.91
C ALA A 37 14.74 -4.62 4.36
N ALA A 38 13.53 -4.24 4.73
CA ALA A 38 12.30 -4.79 4.20
C ALA A 38 12.26 -4.66 2.66
N TYR A 39 12.51 -3.46 2.13
CA TYR A 39 12.53 -3.24 0.70
C TYR A 39 13.57 -4.10 -0.02
N VAL A 40 14.81 -4.12 0.44
CA VAL A 40 15.89 -4.89 -0.23
C VAL A 40 15.55 -6.38 -0.27
N LEU A 41 15.09 -6.92 0.86
CA LEU A 41 14.71 -8.33 0.96
C LEU A 41 13.54 -8.67 0.02
N VAL A 42 12.48 -7.88 0.10
CA VAL A 42 11.23 -8.15 -0.60
C VAL A 42 11.36 -7.87 -2.09
N ALA A 43 12.11 -6.82 -2.50
CA ALA A 43 12.35 -6.50 -3.89
C ALA A 43 13.13 -7.61 -4.62
N ALA A 44 14.17 -8.16 -3.98
CA ALA A 44 14.95 -9.26 -4.56
C ALA A 44 14.11 -10.50 -4.85
N VAL A 45 13.08 -10.75 -4.04
CA VAL A 45 12.24 -11.95 -4.12
C VAL A 45 10.99 -11.72 -4.97
N LEU A 46 10.33 -10.56 -4.86
CA LEU A 46 8.98 -10.34 -5.40
C LEU A 46 8.90 -9.41 -6.62
N ALA A 47 9.85 -8.48 -6.80
CA ALA A 47 9.85 -7.63 -8.00
C ALA A 47 9.94 -8.46 -9.31
N PRO A 48 10.70 -9.58 -9.38
CA PRO A 48 10.70 -10.45 -10.55
C PRO A 48 9.33 -11.05 -10.89
N ALA A 49 8.44 -11.26 -9.92
CA ALA A 49 7.09 -11.77 -10.20
C ALA A 49 6.24 -10.76 -10.97
N LEU A 50 6.34 -9.48 -10.63
CA LEU A 50 5.64 -8.39 -11.34
C LEU A 50 6.21 -8.18 -12.74
N THR A 51 7.53 -8.21 -12.89
CA THR A 51 8.15 -8.04 -14.21
C THR A 51 7.86 -9.22 -15.15
N ALA A 52 7.71 -10.42 -14.62
CA ALA A 52 7.34 -11.60 -15.39
C ALA A 52 5.95 -11.50 -16.04
N VAL A 53 5.02 -10.74 -15.44
CA VAL A 53 3.68 -10.47 -16.02
C VAL A 53 3.61 -9.13 -16.78
N GLY A 54 4.76 -8.60 -17.21
CA GLY A 54 4.86 -7.45 -18.10
C GLY A 54 4.88 -6.08 -17.42
N VAL A 55 4.94 -6.01 -16.09
CA VAL A 55 5.08 -4.73 -15.38
C VAL A 55 6.48 -4.15 -15.58
N ALA A 56 6.56 -2.84 -15.90
CA ALA A 56 7.84 -2.15 -16.04
C ALA A 56 8.67 -2.26 -14.74
N PRO A 57 9.99 -2.50 -14.82
CA PRO A 57 10.83 -2.72 -13.64
C PRO A 57 10.74 -1.60 -12.62
N LEU A 58 10.70 -0.33 -13.06
CA LEU A 58 10.56 0.81 -12.17
C LEU A 58 9.24 0.76 -11.38
N SER A 59 8.12 0.50 -12.06
CA SER A 59 6.80 0.37 -11.42
C SER A 59 6.75 -0.80 -10.44
N ALA A 60 7.37 -1.94 -10.80
CA ALA A 60 7.46 -3.10 -9.92
C ALA A 60 8.25 -2.80 -8.64
N HIS A 61 9.40 -2.13 -8.75
CA HIS A 61 10.19 -1.72 -7.60
C HIS A 61 9.50 -0.68 -6.73
N LEU A 62 8.84 0.32 -7.33
CA LEU A 62 8.06 1.32 -6.61
C LEU A 62 6.87 0.68 -5.87
N PHE A 63 6.19 -0.27 -6.50
CA PHE A 63 5.11 -1.03 -5.87
C PHE A 63 5.58 -1.76 -4.62
N VAL A 64 6.66 -2.52 -4.74
CA VAL A 64 7.25 -3.26 -3.61
C VAL A 64 7.72 -2.31 -2.51
N PHE A 65 8.39 -1.21 -2.87
CA PHE A 65 8.84 -0.19 -1.92
C PHE A 65 7.66 0.41 -1.13
N TYR A 66 6.56 0.70 -1.83
CA TYR A 66 5.36 1.26 -1.21
C TYR A 66 4.76 0.31 -0.17
N PHE A 67 4.59 -0.96 -0.52
CA PHE A 67 4.06 -1.96 0.41
C PHE A 67 5.03 -2.27 1.56
N ALA A 68 6.35 -2.27 1.32
CA ALA A 68 7.34 -2.39 2.37
C ALA A 68 7.27 -1.23 3.39
N THR A 69 7.00 0.00 2.93
CA THR A 69 6.76 1.14 3.83
C THR A 69 5.43 1.02 4.58
N LEU A 70 4.37 0.58 3.94
CA LEU A 70 3.06 0.39 4.57
C LEU A 70 3.05 -0.71 5.63
N SER A 71 3.94 -1.69 5.55
CA SER A 71 4.04 -2.76 6.54
C SER A 71 4.31 -2.26 7.96
N VAL A 72 4.95 -1.08 8.11
CA VAL A 72 5.30 -0.48 9.40
C VAL A 72 4.07 0.02 10.17
N ILE A 73 2.98 0.35 9.47
CA ILE A 73 1.71 0.80 10.07
C ILE A 73 0.61 -0.28 10.02
N THR A 74 0.88 -1.40 9.36
CA THR A 74 -0.11 -2.46 9.14
C THR A 74 -0.09 -3.50 10.28
N PRO A 75 -1.23 -3.82 10.91
CA PRO A 75 -1.32 -4.93 11.86
C PRO A 75 -0.91 -6.27 11.21
N PRO A 76 -0.40 -7.22 11.97
CA PRO A 76 -0.41 -7.33 13.44
C PRO A 76 0.77 -6.66 14.15
N VAL A 77 1.85 -6.28 13.48
CA VAL A 77 3.07 -5.77 14.14
C VAL A 77 3.04 -4.25 14.30
N CYS A 78 2.71 -3.49 13.24
CA CYS A 78 2.51 -2.03 13.18
C CYS A 78 3.42 -1.22 14.13
N VAL A 79 4.74 -1.41 14.03
CA VAL A 79 5.75 -0.87 14.96
C VAL A 79 5.61 0.64 15.15
N ALA A 80 5.36 1.40 14.08
CA ALA A 80 5.22 2.85 14.17
C ALA A 80 3.99 3.25 15.00
N VAL A 81 2.88 2.53 14.85
CA VAL A 81 1.66 2.79 15.62
C VAL A 81 1.86 2.40 17.09
N PHE A 82 2.55 1.28 17.34
CA PHE A 82 2.86 0.83 18.70
C PHE A 82 3.71 1.86 19.45
N VAL A 83 4.75 2.39 18.82
CA VAL A 83 5.60 3.44 19.40
C VAL A 83 4.81 4.74 19.59
N GLY A 84 4.05 5.17 18.58
CA GLY A 84 3.22 6.37 18.66
C GLY A 84 2.15 6.31 19.75
N SER A 85 1.50 5.16 19.93
CA SER A 85 0.51 4.96 20.99
C SER A 85 1.13 4.99 22.39
N GLY A 86 2.38 4.48 22.53
CA GLY A 86 3.13 4.60 23.79
C GLY A 86 3.49 6.04 24.15
N ILE A 87 3.80 6.89 23.15
CA ILE A 87 4.05 8.31 23.36
C ILE A 87 2.76 9.06 23.73
N ALA A 88 1.64 8.68 23.12
CA ALA A 88 0.33 9.30 23.35
C ALA A 88 -0.42 8.73 24.56
N ASP A 89 0.19 7.81 25.31
CA ASP A 89 -0.39 7.12 26.45
C ASP A 89 -1.79 6.53 26.15
N THR A 90 -1.91 5.85 24.99
CA THR A 90 -3.18 5.29 24.51
C THR A 90 -3.02 3.80 24.13
N ASN A 91 -4.15 3.11 23.99
CA ASN A 91 -4.12 1.73 23.56
C ASN A 91 -3.75 1.60 22.08
N TRP A 92 -2.72 0.81 21.78
CA TRP A 92 -2.19 0.63 20.42
C TRP A 92 -3.17 -0.06 19.46
N LEU A 93 -4.05 -0.95 19.95
CA LEU A 93 -4.93 -1.74 19.08
C LEU A 93 -6.04 -0.91 18.41
N PRO A 94 -6.80 -0.04 19.11
CA PRO A 94 -7.66 0.93 18.45
C PRO A 94 -6.88 1.92 17.55
N ALA A 95 -5.71 2.38 18.00
CA ALA A 95 -4.85 3.28 17.22
C ALA A 95 -4.41 2.63 15.89
N ALA A 96 -4.09 1.33 15.90
CA ALA A 96 -3.76 0.58 14.69
C ALA A 96 -4.92 0.51 13.69
N GLY A 97 -6.15 0.31 14.17
CA GLY A 97 -7.35 0.35 13.33
C GLY A 97 -7.57 1.71 12.66
N GLU A 98 -7.38 2.79 13.40
CA GLU A 98 -7.48 4.16 12.85
C GLU A 98 -6.32 4.47 11.88
N ALA A 99 -5.10 4.01 12.17
CA ALA A 99 -3.95 4.17 11.28
C ALA A 99 -4.18 3.51 9.92
N VAL A 100 -4.65 2.26 9.88
CA VAL A 100 -5.00 1.56 8.63
C VAL A 100 -6.11 2.28 7.89
N ARG A 101 -7.10 2.79 8.59
CA ARG A 101 -8.21 3.52 8.00
C ARG A 101 -7.75 4.85 7.37
N LEU A 102 -6.92 5.61 8.06
CA LEU A 102 -6.32 6.83 7.53
C LEU A 102 -5.42 6.55 6.33
N ALA A 103 -4.71 5.42 6.38
CA ALA A 103 -3.84 4.98 5.30
C ALA A 103 -4.58 4.25 4.15
N ALA A 104 -5.91 4.12 4.19
CA ALA A 104 -6.66 3.34 3.20
C ALA A 104 -6.39 3.76 1.74
N VAL A 105 -6.24 5.06 1.49
CA VAL A 105 -5.87 5.58 0.17
C VAL A 105 -4.49 5.07 -0.26
N THR A 106 -3.53 5.04 0.66
CA THR A 106 -2.14 4.67 0.36
C THR A 106 -1.99 3.19 0.00
N TYR A 107 -2.91 2.31 0.40
CA TYR A 107 -2.92 0.91 -0.06
C TYR A 107 -3.37 0.76 -1.51
N VAL A 108 -4.13 1.72 -2.05
CA VAL A 108 -4.62 1.69 -3.43
C VAL A 108 -3.66 2.35 -4.41
N VAL A 109 -2.94 3.40 -3.96
CA VAL A 109 -1.98 4.14 -4.80
C VAL A 109 -0.96 3.24 -5.53
N PRO A 110 -0.34 2.21 -4.91
CA PRO A 110 0.61 1.35 -5.61
C PRO A 110 0.00 0.62 -6.82
N PHE A 111 -1.28 0.28 -6.78
CA PHE A 111 -1.96 -0.35 -7.92
C PHE A 111 -2.09 0.62 -9.10
N LEU A 112 -2.25 1.92 -8.83
CA LEU A 112 -2.24 2.93 -9.90
C LEU A 112 -0.88 3.03 -10.59
N LEU A 113 0.24 2.82 -9.85
CA LEU A 113 1.59 2.77 -10.44
C LEU A 113 1.75 1.62 -11.44
N LEU A 114 0.96 0.54 -11.30
CA LEU A 114 0.99 -0.58 -12.23
C LEU A 114 0.05 -0.39 -13.41
N LEU A 115 -1.11 0.25 -13.18
CA LEU A 115 -2.17 0.41 -14.19
C LEU A 115 -1.95 1.63 -15.07
N TYR A 116 -1.31 2.67 -14.55
CA TYR A 116 -1.08 3.95 -15.26
C TYR A 116 0.41 4.23 -15.42
N PRO A 117 1.01 3.92 -16.59
CA PRO A 117 2.42 4.23 -16.87
C PRO A 117 2.78 5.71 -16.69
N GLY A 118 1.81 6.61 -16.89
CA GLY A 118 1.96 8.04 -16.65
C GLY A 118 2.32 8.41 -15.21
N MET A 119 1.96 7.58 -14.22
CA MET A 119 2.36 7.78 -12.81
C MET A 119 3.87 7.70 -12.59
N THR A 120 4.58 6.94 -13.42
CA THR A 120 6.05 6.80 -13.40
C THR A 120 6.73 7.65 -14.47
N MET A 121 6.00 8.61 -15.06
CA MET A 121 6.44 9.44 -16.20
C MET A 121 6.87 8.60 -17.42
N GLN A 122 6.38 7.41 -17.56
CA GLN A 122 6.56 6.53 -18.71
C GLN A 122 5.32 6.66 -19.59
N GLY A 123 5.45 7.38 -20.72
CA GLY A 123 4.35 7.61 -21.65
C GLY A 123 4.32 9.04 -22.19
N GLY A 124 3.25 9.36 -22.92
CA GLY A 124 3.00 10.69 -23.45
C GLY A 124 2.46 11.69 -22.41
N ALA A 125 2.42 12.96 -22.76
CA ALA A 125 1.87 14.00 -21.87
C ALA A 125 0.41 13.73 -21.47
N LEU A 126 -0.38 13.11 -22.35
CA LEU A 126 -1.77 12.73 -22.07
C LEU A 126 -1.87 11.64 -21.02
N ASP A 127 -0.98 10.64 -21.06
CA ASP A 127 -0.96 9.54 -20.09
C ASP A 127 -0.62 10.06 -18.68
N ILE A 128 0.28 11.05 -18.60
CA ILE A 128 0.65 11.71 -17.34
C ILE A 128 -0.55 12.49 -16.78
N VAL A 129 -1.24 13.26 -17.62
CA VAL A 129 -2.43 14.02 -17.21
C VAL A 129 -3.53 13.07 -16.70
N GLU A 130 -3.81 12.01 -17.44
CA GLU A 130 -4.80 10.99 -17.03
C GLU A 130 -4.43 10.36 -15.68
N ALA A 131 -3.18 9.96 -15.51
CA ALA A 131 -2.67 9.39 -14.26
C ALA A 131 -2.82 10.35 -13.07
N VAL A 132 -2.52 11.64 -13.26
CA VAL A 132 -2.69 12.68 -12.22
C VAL A 132 -4.16 12.84 -11.84
N PHE A 133 -5.06 12.92 -12.82
CA PHE A 133 -6.50 13.03 -12.54
C PHE A 133 -7.05 11.78 -11.84
N ALA A 134 -6.65 10.58 -12.26
CA ALA A 134 -7.03 9.33 -11.60
C ALA A 134 -6.54 9.29 -10.15
N GLY A 135 -5.29 9.69 -9.90
CA GLY A 135 -4.72 9.78 -8.56
C GLY A 135 -5.44 10.79 -7.67
N LEU A 136 -5.70 12.00 -8.17
CA LEU A 136 -6.44 13.04 -7.44
C LEU A 136 -7.87 12.62 -7.13
N ALA A 137 -8.57 12.03 -8.09
CA ALA A 137 -9.93 11.52 -7.90
C ALA A 137 -9.97 10.48 -6.77
N LEU A 138 -9.00 9.58 -6.72
CA LEU A 138 -8.91 8.51 -5.73
C LEU A 138 -8.56 9.06 -4.34
N VAL A 139 -7.61 10.01 -4.26
CA VAL A 139 -7.23 10.69 -3.01
C VAL A 139 -8.40 11.46 -2.40
N VAL A 140 -9.32 11.99 -3.20
CA VAL A 140 -10.52 12.69 -2.73
C VAL A 140 -11.67 11.73 -2.44
N ALA A 141 -11.89 10.74 -3.31
CA ALA A 141 -13.04 9.83 -3.22
C ALA A 141 -12.96 8.90 -2.00
N ILE A 142 -11.80 8.29 -1.74
CA ILE A 142 -11.67 7.32 -0.64
C ILE A 142 -11.91 7.97 0.74
N PRO A 143 -11.26 9.09 1.12
CA PRO A 143 -11.55 9.75 2.39
C PRO A 143 -12.99 10.25 2.46
N ALA A 144 -13.56 10.74 1.37
CA ALA A 144 -14.96 11.17 1.33
C ALA A 144 -15.93 10.01 1.63
N LEU A 145 -15.69 8.82 1.06
CA LEU A 145 -16.45 7.62 1.34
C LEU A 145 -16.27 7.13 2.79
N LEU A 146 -15.04 7.17 3.30
CA LEU A 146 -14.75 6.73 4.66
C LEU A 146 -15.22 7.72 5.73
N SER A 147 -15.20 9.03 5.45
CA SER A 147 -15.67 10.08 6.36
C SER A 147 -17.19 10.25 6.31
N GLY A 148 -17.83 10.10 5.16
CA GLY A 148 -19.28 10.20 4.99
C GLY A 148 -20.08 9.24 5.86
N ALA A 149 -19.47 8.15 6.32
CA ALA A 149 -20.10 7.19 7.22
C ALA A 149 -20.09 7.61 8.71
N ARG A 150 -19.40 8.69 9.13
CA ARG A 150 -19.20 9.03 10.55
C ARG A 150 -19.50 10.47 10.96
N PHE A 151 -19.90 11.36 10.07
CA PHE A 151 -20.29 12.74 10.47
C PHE A 151 -21.59 12.80 11.27
N THR A 152 -22.28 11.68 11.50
CA THR A 152 -23.55 11.63 12.23
C THR A 152 -23.44 11.15 13.69
N GLY A 153 -22.24 10.93 14.27
CA GLY A 153 -22.20 10.22 15.54
C GLY A 153 -21.21 10.61 16.63
N HIS A 154 -20.39 11.63 16.50
CA HIS A 154 -19.52 12.02 17.62
C HIS A 154 -19.79 13.48 18.04
N ARG A 155 -20.78 13.67 18.95
CA ARG A 155 -20.73 14.81 19.88
C ARG A 155 -19.49 14.59 20.75
N VAL A 156 -18.55 15.52 20.64
CA VAL A 156 -17.50 15.66 21.65
C VAL A 156 -18.24 15.80 23.00
N ALA A 157 -18.06 14.81 23.88
CA ALA A 157 -18.51 14.94 25.24
C ALA A 157 -17.69 16.05 25.86
N ASP A 158 -18.37 17.13 26.28
CA ASP A 158 -17.76 18.20 27.07
C ASP A 158 -17.14 17.58 28.33
N PRO A 159 -15.89 17.93 28.68
CA PRO A 159 -15.32 17.57 29.96
C PRO A 159 -15.98 18.51 31.02
N ALA A 160 -16.77 17.91 31.90
CA ALA A 160 -17.19 18.53 33.15
C ALA A 160 -16.13 18.33 34.24
#